data_26b4ca557f54909fd13f54bc8a41cdde
#
_entry.id   26b4ca557f54909fd13f54bc8a41cdde
#
_cell.length_a   1.000
_cell.length_b   1.000
_cell.length_c   1.000
_cell.angle_alpha   90.00
_cell.angle_beta   90.00
_cell.angle_gamma   90.00
#
_symmetry.space_group_name_H-M   'P 1'
#
loop_
_entity.id
_entity.type
_entity.pdbx_description
1 polymer ?
#
loop_
_entity_poly.entity_id
_entity_poly.type
_entity_poly.pdbx_seq_one_letter_code
_entity_poly.pdbx_strand_id
1 'polypeptide(L)'
;MKIQYASDLHLEFSDNSRFLKEHPLEVTGDILLLAGDIGYIGDDNYSTHPFWNWASDHYRQVIVIPGNHEFYKLFDIDKLYNGWSYSIRKNITCYYNAVIPLSADTTLIATTLWSKISMQDACATESAISDFKRIPVSYTHLTLPTIR
;
A
#
# COMPACT_ATOMS: atom_id res chain seq x y z
N MET A 1 4.74 9.99 -21.13
CA MET A 1 4.38 9.60 -19.76
C MET A 1 5.59 8.92 -19.14
N LYS A 2 6.08 9.47 -18.03
CA LYS A 2 7.16 8.83 -17.23
C LYS A 2 6.56 8.33 -15.93
N ILE A 3 6.89 7.11 -15.56
CA ILE A 3 6.45 6.49 -14.31
C ILE A 3 7.66 6.38 -13.39
N GLN A 4 7.52 6.95 -12.20
CA GLN A 4 8.45 6.80 -11.09
C GLN A 4 7.82 5.85 -10.07
N TYR A 5 8.63 5.05 -9.39
CA TYR A 5 8.13 4.19 -8.31
C TYR A 5 8.99 4.33 -7.06
N ALA A 6 8.37 4.07 -5.92
CA ALA A 6 9.01 3.95 -4.61
C ALA A 6 8.19 2.98 -3.76
N SER A 7 8.80 2.40 -2.72
CA SER A 7 8.16 1.54 -1.73
C SER A 7 8.79 1.76 -0.36
N ASP A 8 8.22 1.14 0.66
CA ASP A 8 8.81 1.04 2.00
C ASP A 8 9.15 2.40 2.64
N LEU A 9 8.30 3.41 2.43
CA LEU A 9 8.51 4.73 3.01
C LEU A 9 8.23 4.75 4.52
N HIS A 10 7.33 3.88 4.98
CA HIS A 10 7.03 3.72 6.40
C HIS A 10 6.81 5.05 7.14
N LEU A 11 5.88 5.84 6.65
CA LEU A 11 5.56 7.17 7.19
C LEU A 11 5.01 7.12 8.63
N GLU A 12 4.60 5.96 9.10
CA GLU A 12 4.21 5.72 10.48
C GLU A 12 5.36 5.86 11.47
N PHE A 13 6.60 5.79 11.00
CA PHE A 13 7.79 6.01 11.83
C PHE A 13 8.25 7.47 11.72
N SER A 14 8.34 8.13 12.87
CA SER A 14 8.70 9.57 12.95
C SER A 14 10.05 9.91 12.31
N ASP A 15 11.01 8.99 12.40
CA ASP A 15 12.35 9.19 11.82
C ASP A 15 12.30 9.17 10.29
N ASN A 16 11.51 8.26 9.69
CA ASN A 16 11.31 8.21 8.25
C ASN A 16 10.57 9.46 7.75
N SER A 17 9.51 9.86 8.46
CA SER A 17 8.75 11.07 8.14
C SER A 17 9.62 12.32 8.19
N ARG A 18 10.49 12.43 9.21
CA ARG A 18 11.46 13.54 9.33
C ARG A 18 12.49 13.49 8.19
N PHE A 19 13.04 12.31 7.91
CA PHE A 19 14.02 12.15 6.83
C PHE A 19 13.44 12.57 5.48
N LEU A 20 12.23 12.11 5.12
CA LEU A 20 11.57 12.46 3.85
C LEU A 20 11.17 13.93 3.76
N LYS A 21 10.93 14.59 4.90
CA LYS A 21 10.70 16.04 4.93
C LYS A 21 11.98 16.83 4.62
N GLU A 22 13.11 16.39 5.14
CA GLU A 22 14.43 17.03 4.93
C GLU A 22 15.05 16.65 3.59
N HIS A 23 14.76 15.43 3.10
CA HIS A 23 15.29 14.85 1.87
C HIS A 23 14.14 14.28 1.04
N PRO A 24 13.33 15.13 0.40
CA PRO A 24 12.20 14.68 -0.40
C PRO A 24 12.67 13.86 -1.60
N LEU A 25 11.79 13.01 -2.11
CA LEU A 25 12.07 12.22 -3.32
C LEU A 25 12.40 13.18 -4.48
N GLU A 26 13.44 12.86 -5.24
CA GLU A 26 13.70 13.54 -6.51
C GLU A 26 12.55 13.25 -7.48
N VAL A 27 11.94 14.29 -8.04
CA VAL A 27 10.81 14.15 -8.96
C VAL A 27 11.32 13.87 -10.37
N THR A 28 11.19 12.65 -10.83
CA THR A 28 11.70 12.20 -12.14
C THR A 28 10.60 11.69 -13.08
N GLY A 29 9.37 11.55 -12.58
CA GLY A 29 8.21 11.03 -13.32
C GLY A 29 6.97 11.93 -13.26
N ASP A 30 6.04 11.69 -14.18
CA ASP A 30 4.72 12.35 -14.18
C ASP A 30 3.73 11.64 -13.23
N ILE A 31 3.91 10.31 -13.08
CA ILE A 31 3.12 9.44 -12.23
C ILE A 31 4.05 8.81 -11.20
N LEU A 32 3.64 8.86 -9.92
CA LEU A 32 4.31 8.14 -8.84
C LEU A 32 3.51 6.88 -8.49
N LEU A 33 4.17 5.72 -8.57
CA LEU A 33 3.66 4.46 -8.05
C LEU A 33 4.28 4.21 -6.68
N LEU A 34 3.47 4.11 -5.65
CA LEU A 34 3.86 3.75 -4.31
C LEU A 34 3.51 2.27 -4.09
N ALA A 35 4.54 1.43 -4.14
CA ALA A 35 4.41 -0.02 -4.25
C ALA A 35 4.49 -0.72 -2.87
N GLY A 36 3.66 -0.27 -1.94
CA GLY A 36 3.49 -0.89 -0.62
C GLY A 36 4.34 -0.29 0.49
N ASP A 37 3.87 -0.49 1.69
CA ASP A 37 4.51 -0.15 2.96
C ASP A 37 4.79 1.36 3.09
N ILE A 38 3.80 2.16 2.75
CA ILE A 38 3.85 3.61 2.87
C ILE A 38 3.42 4.04 4.27
N GLY A 39 2.47 3.32 4.88
CA GLY A 39 2.01 3.56 6.24
C GLY A 39 0.74 2.78 6.57
N TYR A 40 0.15 3.00 7.74
CA TYR A 40 -1.03 2.28 8.22
C TYR A 40 -2.32 2.96 7.76
N ILE A 41 -3.08 2.37 6.82
CA ILE A 41 -4.37 2.94 6.34
C ILE A 41 -5.39 3.07 7.48
N GLY A 42 -5.36 2.17 8.46
CA GLY A 42 -6.24 2.22 9.64
C GLY A 42 -5.87 3.29 10.68
N ASP A 43 -4.80 4.04 10.48
CA ASP A 43 -4.39 5.12 11.38
C ASP A 43 -5.04 6.45 10.93
N ASP A 44 -5.63 7.18 11.88
CA ASP A 44 -6.27 8.48 11.62
C ASP A 44 -5.31 9.51 10.98
N ASN A 45 -4.01 9.36 11.23
CA ASN A 45 -2.98 10.23 10.68
C ASN A 45 -2.56 9.86 9.25
N TYR A 46 -2.96 8.72 8.72
CA TYR A 46 -2.53 8.29 7.39
C TYR A 46 -2.87 9.31 6.31
N SER A 47 -4.16 9.61 6.17
CA SER A 47 -4.64 10.54 5.13
C SER A 47 -4.25 12.00 5.38
N THR A 48 -3.91 12.37 6.62
CA THR A 48 -3.53 13.75 6.99
C THR A 48 -2.03 13.99 6.93
N HIS A 49 -1.23 12.95 6.70
CA HIS A 49 0.23 13.05 6.68
C HIS A 49 0.71 14.07 5.62
N PRO A 50 1.65 14.97 5.96
CA PRO A 50 2.13 16.05 5.07
C PRO A 50 2.71 15.56 3.75
N PHE A 51 3.27 14.36 3.70
CA PHE A 51 3.78 13.73 2.49
C PHE A 51 2.74 13.70 1.35
N TRP A 52 1.45 13.49 1.67
CA TRP A 52 0.40 13.44 0.65
C TRP A 52 0.17 14.78 -0.03
N ASN A 53 0.32 15.90 0.70
CA ASN A 53 0.25 17.23 0.08
C ASN A 53 1.43 17.44 -0.85
N TRP A 54 2.64 17.13 -0.36
CA TRP A 54 3.84 17.21 -1.19
C TRP A 54 3.72 16.35 -2.46
N ALA A 55 3.31 15.09 -2.34
CA ALA A 55 3.15 14.20 -3.49
C ALA A 55 2.06 14.69 -4.47
N SER A 56 0.96 15.24 -3.95
CA SER A 56 -0.12 15.80 -4.76
C SER A 56 0.34 17.00 -5.59
N ASP A 57 1.23 17.83 -5.03
CA ASP A 57 1.73 19.04 -5.69
C ASP A 57 2.79 18.75 -6.76
N HIS A 58 3.52 17.63 -6.63
CA HIS A 58 4.66 17.32 -7.50
C HIS A 58 4.37 16.30 -8.60
N TYR A 59 3.30 15.50 -8.47
CA TYR A 59 2.94 14.49 -9.46
C TYR A 59 1.55 14.73 -10.03
N ARG A 60 1.39 14.51 -11.33
CA ARG A 60 0.08 14.55 -11.99
C ARG A 60 -0.89 13.53 -11.38
N GLN A 61 -0.37 12.35 -11.03
CA GLN A 61 -1.10 11.26 -10.42
C GLN A 61 -0.20 10.46 -9.50
N VAL A 62 -0.74 10.05 -8.36
CA VAL A 62 -0.09 9.12 -7.44
C VAL A 62 -1.01 7.91 -7.25
N ILE A 63 -0.46 6.73 -7.47
CA ILE A 63 -1.16 5.47 -7.29
C ILE A 63 -0.48 4.73 -6.15
N VAL A 64 -1.23 4.42 -5.12
CA VAL A 64 -0.76 3.64 -3.97
C VAL A 64 -1.27 2.21 -4.12
N ILE A 65 -0.39 1.25 -3.97
CA ILE A 65 -0.70 -0.17 -3.91
C ILE A 65 -0.36 -0.61 -2.49
N PRO A 66 -1.30 -1.15 -1.70
CA PRO A 66 -1.01 -1.49 -0.32
C PRO A 66 -0.02 -2.67 -0.24
N GLY A 67 0.96 -2.58 0.66
CA GLY A 67 1.76 -3.68 1.17
C GLY A 67 1.11 -4.30 2.40
N ASN A 68 1.88 -5.04 3.21
CA ASN A 68 1.36 -5.63 4.44
C ASN A 68 1.18 -4.58 5.55
N HIS A 69 2.02 -3.55 5.63
CA HIS A 69 1.93 -2.50 6.66
C HIS A 69 0.65 -1.67 6.54
N GLU A 70 0.12 -1.45 5.35
CA GLU A 70 -1.15 -0.76 5.17
C GLU A 70 -2.29 -1.41 5.94
N PHE A 71 -2.23 -2.71 6.20
CA PHE A 71 -3.27 -3.49 6.87
C PHE A 71 -3.05 -3.67 8.37
N TYR A 72 -1.95 -3.15 8.91
CA TYR A 72 -1.69 -3.21 10.34
C TYR A 72 -2.68 -2.34 11.14
N LYS A 73 -2.72 -2.56 12.46
CA LYS A 73 -3.60 -1.89 13.40
C LYS A 73 -5.08 -2.19 13.14
N LEU A 74 -5.86 -1.20 12.80
CA LEU A 74 -7.32 -1.27 12.80
C LEU A 74 -7.95 -1.52 11.42
N PHE A 75 -7.15 -1.74 10.39
CA PHE A 75 -7.71 -1.98 9.07
C PHE A 75 -8.16 -3.44 8.92
N ASP A 76 -9.44 -3.63 8.68
CA ASP A 76 -10.06 -4.92 8.47
C ASP A 76 -9.94 -5.32 7.00
N ILE A 77 -9.05 -6.30 6.72
CA ILE A 77 -8.77 -6.76 5.36
C ILE A 77 -9.98 -7.43 4.68
N ASP A 78 -10.93 -7.95 5.46
CA ASP A 78 -12.15 -8.55 4.92
C ASP A 78 -13.09 -7.52 4.25
N LYS A 79 -12.85 -6.23 4.47
CA LYS A 79 -13.56 -5.15 3.76
C LYS A 79 -13.04 -4.91 2.35
N LEU A 80 -11.91 -5.53 1.99
CA LEU A 80 -11.35 -5.40 0.66
C LEU A 80 -12.07 -6.30 -0.34
N TYR A 81 -12.21 -5.81 -1.54
CA TYR A 81 -12.73 -6.54 -2.70
C TYR A 81 -11.91 -6.16 -3.94
N ASN A 82 -12.01 -6.94 -4.99
CA ASN A 82 -11.32 -6.64 -6.24
C ASN A 82 -11.80 -5.29 -6.81
N GLY A 83 -10.86 -4.40 -7.07
CA GLY A 83 -11.15 -3.04 -7.50
C GLY A 83 -11.45 -2.05 -6.38
N TRP A 84 -11.27 -2.44 -5.11
CA TRP A 84 -11.39 -1.51 -3.99
C TRP A 84 -10.44 -0.33 -4.17
N SER A 85 -10.91 0.86 -3.80
CA SER A 85 -10.12 2.08 -3.86
C SER A 85 -10.43 3.02 -2.71
N TYR A 86 -9.40 3.77 -2.30
CA TYR A 86 -9.47 4.79 -1.26
C TYR A 86 -8.79 6.07 -1.75
N SER A 87 -9.56 7.15 -1.85
CA SER A 87 -9.04 8.45 -2.30
C SER A 87 -8.41 9.20 -1.14
N ILE A 88 -7.11 9.48 -1.24
CA ILE A 88 -6.34 10.23 -0.24
C ILE A 88 -6.32 11.71 -0.58
N ARG A 89 -6.17 12.05 -1.87
CA ARG A 89 -6.24 13.40 -2.45
C ARG A 89 -6.92 13.31 -3.81
N LYS A 90 -7.23 14.45 -4.42
CA LYS A 90 -7.87 14.51 -5.75
C LYS A 90 -7.11 13.68 -6.81
N ASN A 91 -5.78 13.67 -6.74
CA ASN A 91 -4.90 12.96 -7.68
C ASN A 91 -4.12 11.82 -7.02
N ILE A 92 -4.47 11.41 -5.79
CA ILE A 92 -3.83 10.31 -5.06
C ILE A 92 -4.90 9.31 -4.66
N THR A 93 -4.76 8.08 -5.15
CA THR A 93 -5.71 7.00 -4.84
C THR A 93 -4.94 5.70 -4.53
N CYS A 94 -5.34 5.04 -3.45
CA CYS A 94 -4.92 3.69 -3.12
C CYS A 94 -5.86 2.69 -3.80
N TYR A 95 -5.29 1.65 -4.42
CA TYR A 95 -6.04 0.61 -5.13
C TYR A 95 -5.62 -0.78 -4.66
N TYR A 96 -6.61 -1.65 -4.47
CA TYR A 96 -6.39 -3.06 -4.17
C TYR A 96 -7.00 -3.94 -5.26
N ASN A 97 -6.19 -4.87 -5.82
CA ASN A 97 -6.60 -5.79 -6.87
C ASN A 97 -7.36 -5.09 -8.01
N ALA A 98 -6.74 -4.07 -8.59
CA ALA A 98 -7.36 -3.23 -9.61
C ALA A 98 -6.57 -3.23 -10.92
N VAL A 99 -7.28 -3.04 -12.02
CA VAL A 99 -6.72 -2.82 -13.35
C VAL A 99 -6.94 -1.36 -13.71
N ILE A 100 -5.86 -0.59 -13.89
CA ILE A 100 -5.89 0.86 -14.03
C ILE A 100 -5.28 1.24 -15.38
N PRO A 101 -6.06 1.75 -16.35
CA PRO A 101 -5.52 2.29 -17.58
C PRO A 101 -4.75 3.59 -17.29
N LEU A 102 -3.48 3.65 -17.65
CA LEU A 102 -2.63 4.83 -17.52
C LEU A 102 -2.56 5.64 -18.82
N SER A 103 -2.69 4.96 -19.96
CA SER A 103 -2.78 5.54 -21.31
C SER A 103 -3.50 4.57 -22.24
N ALA A 104 -3.61 4.89 -23.53
CA ALA A 104 -4.27 4.02 -24.51
C ALA A 104 -3.56 2.67 -24.69
N ASP A 105 -2.26 2.61 -24.39
CA ASP A 105 -1.38 1.44 -24.61
C ASP A 105 -0.72 0.92 -23.33
N THR A 106 -1.02 1.53 -22.17
CA THR A 106 -0.38 1.16 -20.90
C THR A 106 -1.43 0.93 -19.82
N THR A 107 -1.41 -0.25 -19.24
CA THR A 107 -2.29 -0.65 -18.13
C THR A 107 -1.46 -1.08 -16.94
N LEU A 108 -1.80 -0.58 -15.75
CA LEU A 108 -1.25 -1.00 -14.48
C LEU A 108 -2.14 -2.06 -13.84
N ILE A 109 -1.55 -3.16 -13.40
CA ILE A 109 -2.18 -4.13 -12.53
C ILE A 109 -1.71 -3.86 -11.11
N ALA A 110 -2.60 -3.34 -10.27
CA ALA A 110 -2.33 -2.98 -8.88
C ALA A 110 -2.80 -4.11 -7.96
N THR A 111 -1.87 -4.80 -7.32
CA THR A 111 -2.18 -5.89 -6.39
C THR A 111 -1.10 -6.04 -5.33
N THR A 112 -1.51 -6.38 -4.10
CA THR A 112 -0.61 -6.84 -3.05
C THR A 112 -0.27 -8.30 -3.35
N LEU A 113 0.97 -8.59 -3.68
CA LEU A 113 1.41 -9.93 -4.08
C LEU A 113 1.65 -10.81 -2.85
N TRP A 114 0.58 -11.29 -2.22
CA TRP A 114 0.66 -12.23 -1.11
C TRP A 114 1.26 -13.58 -1.55
N SER A 115 2.18 -14.10 -0.75
CA SER A 115 2.76 -15.42 -0.99
C SER A 115 1.76 -16.53 -0.69
N LYS A 116 1.72 -17.56 -1.52
CA LYS A 116 1.00 -18.77 -1.21
C LYS A 116 1.79 -19.61 -0.21
N ILE A 117 1.20 -19.87 0.96
CA ILE A 117 1.79 -20.68 2.00
C ILE A 117 1.24 -22.11 1.88
N SER A 118 2.14 -23.11 1.92
CA SER A 118 1.72 -24.50 1.89
C SER A 118 1.08 -24.90 3.23
N MET A 119 0.20 -25.90 3.21
CA MET A 119 -0.40 -26.43 4.46
C MET A 119 0.66 -27.00 5.43
N GLN A 120 1.76 -27.49 4.90
CA GLN A 120 2.88 -28.04 5.71
C GLN A 120 3.63 -26.94 6.45
N ASP A 121 3.78 -25.76 5.83
CA ASP A 121 4.55 -24.65 6.37
C ASP A 121 3.67 -23.66 7.16
N ALA A 122 2.35 -23.82 7.13
CA ALA A 122 1.41 -22.86 7.69
C ALA A 122 1.69 -22.52 9.15
N CYS A 123 1.82 -23.53 10.02
CA CYS A 123 2.08 -23.30 11.46
C CYS A 123 3.43 -22.63 11.73
N ALA A 124 4.47 -23.02 11.01
CA ALA A 124 5.80 -22.43 11.16
C ALA A 124 5.79 -20.97 10.69
N THR A 125 5.16 -20.69 9.55
CA THR A 125 5.04 -19.35 8.98
C THR A 125 4.20 -18.44 9.88
N GLU A 126 3.04 -18.90 10.36
CA GLU A 126 2.18 -18.15 11.26
C GLU A 126 2.88 -17.76 12.56
N SER A 127 3.69 -18.66 13.11
CA SER A 127 4.44 -18.37 14.34
C SER A 127 5.62 -17.41 14.11
N ALA A 128 6.23 -17.43 12.93
CA ALA A 128 7.45 -16.69 12.62
C ALA A 128 7.17 -15.27 12.09
N ILE A 129 6.07 -15.07 11.34
CA ILE A 129 5.77 -13.80 10.67
C ILE A 129 4.82 -12.94 11.51
N SER A 130 5.19 -11.68 11.71
CA SER A 130 4.43 -10.74 12.53
C SER A 130 3.07 -10.35 11.92
N ASP A 131 2.91 -10.47 10.60
CA ASP A 131 1.70 -10.11 9.87
C ASP A 131 0.47 -10.84 10.40
N PHE A 132 0.59 -12.13 10.70
CA PHE A 132 -0.50 -12.92 11.26
C PHE A 132 -1.01 -12.44 12.63
N LYS A 133 -0.18 -11.65 13.34
CA LYS A 133 -0.53 -11.05 14.64
C LYS A 133 -1.02 -9.61 14.50
N ARG A 134 -0.71 -8.95 13.39
CA ARG A 134 -0.91 -7.51 13.19
C ARG A 134 -2.02 -7.17 12.22
N ILE A 135 -2.31 -8.08 11.27
CA ILE A 135 -3.36 -7.88 10.29
C ILE A 135 -4.64 -8.52 10.84
N PRO A 136 -5.69 -7.72 11.15
CA PRO A 136 -6.97 -8.25 11.57
C PRO A 136 -7.62 -9.02 10.41
N VAL A 137 -7.90 -10.29 10.63
CA VAL A 137 -8.69 -11.13 9.71
C VAL A 137 -9.85 -11.73 10.50
N SER A 138 -11.01 -11.88 9.87
CA SER A 138 -12.10 -12.58 10.54
C SER A 138 -11.74 -14.05 10.75
N TYR A 139 -12.23 -14.63 11.83
CA TYR A 139 -11.90 -16.00 12.30
C TYR A 139 -12.13 -17.14 11.29
N THR A 140 -12.60 -16.85 10.10
CA THR A 140 -12.88 -17.84 9.07
C THR A 140 -11.72 -18.08 8.09
N HIS A 141 -10.65 -17.28 8.13
CA HIS A 141 -9.52 -17.43 7.21
C HIS A 141 -8.20 -17.49 7.98
N LEU A 142 -7.69 -18.69 8.18
CA LEU A 142 -6.36 -18.98 8.71
C LEU A 142 -5.21 -18.65 7.72
N THR A 143 -5.52 -17.99 6.62
CA THR A 143 -4.53 -17.66 5.59
C THR A 143 -4.73 -16.21 5.15
N LEU A 144 -3.65 -15.43 5.15
CA LEU A 144 -3.61 -14.17 4.43
C LEU A 144 -4.13 -14.38 2.99
N PRO A 145 -4.78 -13.37 2.39
CA PRO A 145 -5.36 -13.53 1.06
C PRO A 145 -4.28 -14.02 0.08
N THR A 146 -4.39 -15.25 -0.34
CA THR A 146 -3.49 -15.81 -1.35
C THR A 146 -4.12 -15.62 -2.73
N ILE A 147 -3.32 -15.24 -3.71
CA ILE A 147 -3.74 -15.24 -5.11
C ILE A 147 -4.10 -16.68 -5.48
N ARG A 148 -5.38 -16.89 -5.81
CA ARG A 148 -5.87 -18.15 -6.39
C ARG A 148 -5.86 -18.05 -7.90
#